data_495a22d4e153983ea716f74d25aa8c54
#
_entry.id   495a22d4e153983ea716f74d25aa8c54
#
_cell.length_a   1.000
_cell.length_b   1.000
_cell.length_c   1.000
_cell.angle_alpha   90.00
_cell.angle_beta   90.00
_cell.angle_gamma   90.00
#
_symmetry.space_group_name_H-M   'P 1'
#
loop_
_entity.id
_entity.type
_entity.pdbx_description
1 polymer ?
#
loop_
_entity_poly.entity_id
_entity_poly.type
_entity_poly.pdbx_seq_one_letter_code
_entity_poly.pdbx_strand_id
1 'polypeptide(L)'
;MPTKKILYVSGSIGLGHVTRDLAIAGQLRKQCPELKLSWLAAHPATLLLNEAGEKLLPEADIYANDSIPAENAAKGFGMNVLKYASNTRREWAHNVKIFKQITSKEQFDVVIGDETYEIGIGLSMKLVRLEVPFVMIYDFLGLDSVTKNPIEKLGVYTWNRIWAKCDRKLLSGQKNLGLFAGELEDIPDKGLGFLLPDRRDHARKYYKFTGYILPFNPAEYTDKSRIRTKLGYGREPLVVCSIGGTSIGKDLLELCGRAYPIIKKKVPDLHMVLICGPRLAVESLKVLEEVEVRGYVRALYEHFAASDLAIVQGGGTTTLELTALRRPFLYFPLADHCEQQIHVAGRLARHQAGVKVVYSQTTPEILAEKVIANLGREVNYPPIPVNGAQKAAQLISQLL
;
A
#
# COMPACT_ATOMS: atom_id res chain seq x y z
N MET A 1 32.46 -8.78 -12.45
CA MET A 1 31.97 -9.40 -11.20
C MET A 1 30.94 -10.44 -11.56
N PRO A 2 30.76 -11.53 -10.81
CA PRO A 2 29.67 -12.47 -11.12
C PRO A 2 28.31 -11.77 -11.01
N THR A 3 27.42 -12.12 -11.92
CA THR A 3 26.05 -11.59 -11.94
C THR A 3 25.31 -11.94 -10.64
N LYS A 4 24.86 -10.94 -9.91
CA LYS A 4 24.09 -11.13 -8.68
C LYS A 4 22.64 -11.41 -8.98
N LYS A 5 22.01 -12.29 -8.17
CA LYS A 5 20.63 -12.70 -8.35
C LYS A 5 19.80 -12.40 -7.09
N ILE A 6 18.68 -11.72 -7.26
CA ILE A 6 17.72 -11.45 -6.18
C ILE A 6 16.40 -12.14 -6.52
N LEU A 7 15.82 -12.81 -5.53
CA LEU A 7 14.40 -13.16 -5.53
C LEU A 7 13.64 -12.04 -4.81
N TYR A 8 12.72 -11.39 -5.50
CA TYR A 8 11.83 -10.40 -4.92
C TYR A 8 10.41 -10.97 -4.78
N VAL A 9 9.91 -11.06 -3.57
CA VAL A 9 8.56 -11.53 -3.27
C VAL A 9 7.73 -10.32 -2.85
N SER A 10 6.79 -9.92 -3.70
CA SER A 10 5.96 -8.73 -3.47
C SER A 10 4.61 -9.10 -2.89
N GLY A 11 4.16 -8.34 -1.89
CA GLY A 11 2.82 -8.46 -1.33
C GLY A 11 1.73 -8.25 -2.39
N SER A 12 0.62 -8.95 -2.27
CA SER A 12 -0.45 -8.97 -3.28
C SER A 12 -1.74 -8.28 -2.85
N ILE A 13 -1.77 -7.62 -1.70
CA ILE A 13 -2.93 -6.81 -1.29
C ILE A 13 -2.89 -5.46 -2.01
N GLY A 14 -3.67 -5.35 -3.09
CA GLY A 14 -3.71 -4.16 -3.93
C GLY A 14 -2.43 -3.95 -4.76
N LEU A 15 -2.10 -2.72 -5.05
CA LEU A 15 -0.97 -2.33 -5.91
C LEU A 15 0.13 -1.56 -5.17
N GLY A 16 -0.09 -1.20 -3.91
CA GLY A 16 0.81 -0.33 -3.15
C GLY A 16 2.20 -0.95 -2.94
N HIS A 17 2.25 -2.23 -2.58
CA HIS A 17 3.48 -2.96 -2.35
C HIS A 17 4.34 -3.02 -3.61
N VAL A 18 3.81 -3.56 -4.70
CA VAL A 18 4.55 -3.69 -5.96
C VAL A 18 5.00 -2.35 -6.53
N THR A 19 4.24 -1.28 -6.28
CA THR A 19 4.63 0.07 -6.70
C THR A 19 5.91 0.53 -6.01
N ARG A 20 6.01 0.36 -4.68
CA ARG A 20 7.23 0.68 -3.93
C ARG A 20 8.38 -0.27 -4.25
N ASP A 21 8.09 -1.55 -4.47
CA ASP A 21 9.07 -2.57 -4.81
C ASP A 21 9.75 -2.29 -6.14
N LEU A 22 8.99 -1.90 -7.15
CA LEU A 22 9.52 -1.45 -8.44
C LEU A 22 10.42 -0.21 -8.31
N ALA A 23 10.07 0.72 -7.42
CA ALA A 23 10.91 1.89 -7.14
C ALA A 23 12.25 1.47 -6.51
N ILE A 24 12.25 0.54 -5.55
CA ILE A 24 13.47 -0.02 -4.95
C ILE A 24 14.28 -0.77 -6.00
N ALA A 25 13.65 -1.63 -6.81
CA ALA A 25 14.30 -2.40 -7.86
C ALA A 25 14.99 -1.51 -8.90
N GLY A 26 14.34 -0.40 -9.28
CA GLY A 26 14.93 0.60 -10.16
C GLY A 26 16.19 1.24 -9.57
N GLN A 27 16.23 1.52 -8.26
CA GLN A 27 17.42 2.05 -7.59
C GLN A 27 18.51 0.98 -7.41
N LEU A 28 18.14 -0.28 -7.15
CA LEU A 28 19.09 -1.39 -7.08
C LEU A 28 19.83 -1.59 -8.41
N ARG A 29 19.13 -1.52 -9.55
CA ARG A 29 19.75 -1.62 -10.89
C ARG A 29 20.70 -0.45 -11.18
N LYS A 30 20.41 0.75 -10.68
CA LYS A 30 21.34 1.88 -10.82
C LYS A 30 22.65 1.66 -10.06
N GLN A 31 22.60 0.98 -8.91
CA GLN A 31 23.77 0.68 -8.09
C GLN A 31 24.51 -0.59 -8.56
N CYS A 32 23.76 -1.56 -9.06
CA CYS A 32 24.26 -2.86 -9.50
C CYS A 32 23.71 -3.17 -10.91
N PRO A 33 24.30 -2.63 -12.01
CA PRO A 33 23.75 -2.78 -13.37
C PRO A 33 23.61 -4.22 -13.85
N GLU A 34 24.48 -5.14 -13.40
CA GLU A 34 24.47 -6.57 -13.76
C GLU A 34 23.50 -7.40 -12.89
N LEU A 35 22.66 -6.74 -12.07
CA LEU A 35 21.73 -7.42 -11.17
C LEU A 35 20.59 -8.10 -11.93
N LYS A 36 20.35 -9.37 -11.63
CA LYS A 36 19.18 -10.12 -12.11
C LYS A 36 18.13 -10.20 -11.02
N LEU A 37 16.96 -9.66 -11.30
CA LEU A 37 15.79 -9.75 -10.43
C LEU A 37 14.84 -10.81 -10.99
N SER A 38 14.39 -11.72 -10.15
CA SER A 38 13.28 -12.65 -10.41
C SER A 38 12.15 -12.34 -9.42
N TRP A 39 10.92 -12.27 -9.90
CA TRP A 39 9.78 -11.84 -9.09
C TRP A 39 8.82 -12.99 -8.81
N LEU A 40 8.35 -13.05 -7.58
CA LEU A 40 7.26 -13.91 -7.14
C LEU A 40 6.16 -13.01 -6.58
N ALA A 41 5.02 -12.98 -7.23
CA ALA A 41 3.87 -12.19 -6.81
C ALA A 41 2.58 -12.79 -7.39
N ALA A 42 1.44 -12.47 -6.79
CA ALA A 42 0.12 -12.80 -7.32
C ALA A 42 -0.55 -11.56 -7.96
N HIS A 43 -1.64 -11.77 -8.69
CA HIS A 43 -2.46 -10.67 -9.19
C HIS A 43 -3.10 -9.88 -8.01
N PRO A 44 -3.15 -8.52 -8.02
CA PRO A 44 -2.88 -7.63 -9.16
C PRO A 44 -1.43 -7.17 -9.32
N ALA A 45 -0.52 -7.54 -8.44
CA ALA A 45 0.88 -7.11 -8.51
C ALA A 45 1.56 -7.53 -9.82
N THR A 46 1.24 -8.73 -10.33
CA THR A 46 1.76 -9.23 -11.62
C THR A 46 1.42 -8.31 -12.81
N LEU A 47 0.32 -7.54 -12.73
CA LEU A 47 -0.04 -6.57 -13.77
C LEU A 47 1.06 -5.51 -13.92
N LEU A 48 1.44 -4.87 -12.82
CA LEU A 48 2.48 -3.82 -12.83
C LEU A 48 3.85 -4.38 -13.16
N LEU A 49 4.17 -5.58 -12.68
CA LEU A 49 5.44 -6.25 -12.99
C LEU A 49 5.57 -6.54 -14.49
N ASN A 50 4.51 -7.04 -15.12
CA ASN A 50 4.49 -7.26 -16.57
C ASN A 50 4.59 -5.94 -17.35
N GLU A 51 3.88 -4.89 -16.95
CA GLU A 51 3.98 -3.56 -17.56
C GLU A 51 5.38 -2.94 -17.45
N ALA A 52 6.09 -3.26 -16.35
CA ALA A 52 7.47 -2.84 -16.12
C ALA A 52 8.51 -3.72 -16.86
N GLY A 53 8.08 -4.80 -17.53
CA GLY A 53 8.96 -5.75 -18.20
C GLY A 53 9.79 -6.62 -17.24
N GLU A 54 9.28 -6.83 -16.02
CA GLU A 54 9.97 -7.62 -15.00
C GLU A 54 9.85 -9.12 -15.24
N LYS A 55 10.89 -9.87 -14.84
CA LYS A 55 10.91 -11.33 -14.97
C LYS A 55 10.11 -11.98 -13.84
N LEU A 56 8.89 -12.39 -14.13
CA LEU A 56 8.09 -13.23 -13.23
C LEU A 56 8.59 -14.69 -13.26
N LEU A 57 8.62 -15.34 -12.10
CA LEU A 57 8.81 -16.78 -12.01
C LEU A 57 7.53 -17.50 -12.45
N PRO A 58 7.61 -18.70 -13.07
CA PRO A 58 6.42 -19.49 -13.44
C PRO A 58 5.51 -19.79 -12.26
N GLU A 59 6.07 -19.91 -11.07
CA GLU A 59 5.33 -20.15 -9.82
C GLU A 59 4.39 -18.98 -9.43
N ALA A 60 4.51 -17.80 -10.04
CA ALA A 60 3.58 -16.69 -9.86
C ALA A 60 2.14 -17.05 -10.27
N ASP A 61 1.97 -17.96 -11.24
CA ASP A 61 0.66 -18.42 -11.71
C ASP A 61 -0.13 -19.20 -10.64
N ILE A 62 0.59 -19.82 -9.72
CA ILE A 62 0.01 -20.63 -8.63
C ILE A 62 0.23 -19.99 -7.24
N TYR A 63 0.89 -18.83 -7.15
CA TYR A 63 1.09 -18.13 -5.90
C TYR A 63 -0.23 -17.52 -5.42
N ALA A 64 -0.60 -17.80 -4.17
CA ALA A 64 -1.90 -17.39 -3.65
C ALA A 64 -1.99 -15.86 -3.50
N ASN A 65 -3.16 -15.35 -3.80
CA ASN A 65 -3.47 -13.92 -3.84
C ASN A 65 -4.14 -13.47 -2.53
N ASP A 66 -3.46 -12.66 -1.73
CA ASP A 66 -3.98 -12.15 -0.45
C ASP A 66 -5.13 -11.12 -0.62
N SER A 67 -5.29 -10.53 -1.81
CA SER A 67 -6.44 -9.65 -2.07
C SER A 67 -7.78 -10.40 -2.00
N ILE A 68 -7.82 -11.68 -2.40
CA ILE A 68 -9.07 -12.48 -2.37
C ILE A 68 -9.56 -12.71 -0.94
N PRO A 69 -8.73 -13.20 0.02
CA PRO A 69 -9.15 -13.30 1.41
C PRO A 69 -9.56 -11.96 2.03
N ALA A 70 -8.88 -10.86 1.67
CA ALA A 70 -9.22 -9.52 2.15
C ALA A 70 -10.61 -9.08 1.65
N GLU A 71 -10.87 -9.23 0.35
CA GLU A 71 -12.17 -8.91 -0.26
C GLU A 71 -13.31 -9.78 0.30
N ASN A 72 -13.05 -11.07 0.51
CA ASN A 72 -14.01 -11.99 1.14
C ASN A 72 -14.28 -11.67 2.62
N ALA A 73 -13.32 -11.03 3.31
CA ALA A 73 -13.49 -10.56 4.67
C ALA A 73 -14.18 -9.19 4.77
N ALA A 74 -14.28 -8.48 3.65
CA ALA A 74 -14.94 -7.19 3.59
C ALA A 74 -16.46 -7.31 3.71
N LYS A 75 -17.07 -6.30 4.34
CA LYS A 75 -18.54 -6.12 4.39
C LYS A 75 -18.83 -4.62 4.32
N GLY A 76 -19.49 -4.19 3.23
CA GLY A 76 -19.67 -2.78 2.96
C GLY A 76 -18.32 -2.05 2.94
N PHE A 77 -18.22 -0.90 3.60
CA PHE A 77 -17.00 -0.11 3.69
C PHE A 77 -16.15 -0.48 4.93
N GLY A 78 -15.93 -1.80 5.17
CA GLY A 78 -15.14 -2.32 6.30
C GLY A 78 -14.53 -3.69 6.00
N MET A 79 -13.51 -4.09 6.78
CA MET A 79 -12.85 -5.39 6.67
C MET A 79 -12.73 -6.06 8.03
N ASN A 80 -13.22 -7.30 8.14
CA ASN A 80 -13.14 -8.10 9.36
C ASN A 80 -11.78 -8.82 9.46
N VAL A 81 -10.91 -8.36 10.36
CA VAL A 81 -9.53 -8.87 10.53
C VAL A 81 -9.50 -10.34 10.95
N LEU A 82 -10.44 -10.81 11.78
CA LEU A 82 -10.49 -12.21 12.22
C LEU A 82 -10.86 -13.14 11.06
N LYS A 83 -11.83 -12.72 10.25
CA LYS A 83 -12.24 -13.46 9.06
C LYS A 83 -11.10 -13.49 8.03
N TYR A 84 -10.41 -12.37 7.83
CA TYR A 84 -9.22 -12.32 7.00
C TYR A 84 -8.15 -13.30 7.48
N ALA A 85 -7.76 -13.22 8.76
CA ALA A 85 -6.76 -14.11 9.33
C ALA A 85 -7.13 -15.61 9.28
N SER A 86 -8.44 -15.93 9.36
CA SER A 86 -8.93 -17.30 9.17
C SER A 86 -8.80 -17.76 7.72
N ASN A 87 -9.11 -16.87 6.77
CA ASN A 87 -9.13 -17.18 5.36
C ASN A 87 -7.73 -17.36 4.77
N THR A 88 -6.72 -16.68 5.32
CA THR A 88 -5.35 -16.70 4.78
C THR A 88 -4.51 -17.90 5.18
N ARG A 89 -4.92 -18.72 6.14
CA ARG A 89 -4.09 -19.82 6.67
C ARG A 89 -3.66 -20.85 5.63
N ARG A 90 -4.57 -21.24 4.74
CA ARG A 90 -4.30 -22.25 3.69
C ARG A 90 -3.40 -21.66 2.60
N GLU A 91 -3.71 -20.45 2.19
CA GLU A 91 -2.98 -19.69 1.18
C GLU A 91 -1.55 -19.45 1.66
N TRP A 92 -1.34 -19.06 2.89
CA TRP A 92 -0.02 -18.86 3.48
C TRP A 92 0.81 -20.14 3.56
N ALA A 93 0.19 -21.26 3.99
CA ALA A 93 0.88 -22.56 3.97
C ALA A 93 1.29 -22.97 2.55
N HIS A 94 0.43 -22.69 1.55
CA HIS A 94 0.71 -22.92 0.15
C HIS A 94 1.87 -22.04 -0.35
N ASN A 95 1.84 -20.75 -0.07
CA ASN A 95 2.90 -19.80 -0.43
C ASN A 95 4.26 -20.19 0.15
N VAL A 96 4.31 -20.59 1.42
CA VAL A 96 5.53 -21.09 2.08
C VAL A 96 6.07 -22.33 1.38
N LYS A 97 5.20 -23.24 0.91
CA LYS A 97 5.61 -24.44 0.14
C LYS A 97 6.19 -24.06 -1.21
N ILE A 98 5.55 -23.14 -1.95
CA ILE A 98 6.06 -22.64 -3.24
C ILE A 98 7.41 -21.95 -3.03
N PHE A 99 7.53 -21.06 -2.08
CA PHE A 99 8.77 -20.38 -1.74
C PHE A 99 9.91 -21.36 -1.43
N LYS A 100 9.62 -22.42 -0.65
CA LYS A 100 10.58 -23.49 -0.37
C LYS A 100 11.01 -24.23 -1.64
N GLN A 101 10.10 -24.52 -2.56
CA GLN A 101 10.41 -25.16 -3.83
C GLN A 101 11.33 -24.32 -4.70
N ILE A 102 11.06 -23.02 -4.82
CA ILE A 102 11.88 -22.06 -5.58
C ILE A 102 13.30 -22.03 -5.02
N THR A 103 13.43 -21.76 -3.70
CA THR A 103 14.72 -21.59 -3.03
C THR A 103 15.53 -22.88 -2.91
N SER A 104 14.91 -24.05 -3.11
CA SER A 104 15.62 -25.33 -3.21
C SER A 104 16.13 -25.65 -4.62
N LYS A 105 15.55 -25.06 -5.64
CA LYS A 105 15.89 -25.30 -7.06
C LYS A 105 16.82 -24.25 -7.64
N GLU A 106 16.67 -23.00 -7.22
CA GLU A 106 17.42 -21.87 -7.75
C GLU A 106 18.19 -21.17 -6.62
N GLN A 107 19.44 -20.80 -6.92
CA GLN A 107 20.29 -20.05 -5.99
C GLN A 107 20.15 -18.57 -6.23
N PHE A 108 19.95 -17.83 -5.16
CA PHE A 108 19.92 -16.38 -5.11
C PHE A 108 21.03 -15.87 -4.17
N ASP A 109 21.44 -14.62 -4.34
CA ASP A 109 22.39 -13.97 -3.42
C ASP A 109 21.65 -13.29 -2.27
N VAL A 110 20.44 -12.76 -2.52
CA VAL A 110 19.55 -12.11 -1.53
C VAL A 110 18.11 -12.45 -1.87
N VAL A 111 17.27 -12.58 -0.85
CA VAL A 111 15.82 -12.67 -0.98
C VAL A 111 15.18 -11.47 -0.32
N ILE A 112 14.27 -10.77 -1.01
CA ILE A 112 13.52 -9.63 -0.49
C ILE A 112 12.04 -10.04 -0.41
N GLY A 113 11.40 -9.78 0.74
CA GLY A 113 9.97 -9.93 0.93
C GLY A 113 9.35 -8.61 1.38
N ASP A 114 8.32 -8.16 0.69
CA ASP A 114 7.53 -7.01 1.11
C ASP A 114 6.23 -7.49 1.75
N GLU A 115 6.15 -7.33 3.07
CA GLU A 115 5.04 -7.79 3.92
C GLU A 115 4.63 -9.27 3.73
N THR A 116 5.59 -10.09 3.35
CA THR A 116 5.43 -11.54 3.21
C THR A 116 5.53 -12.22 4.59
N TYR A 117 4.53 -11.96 5.43
CA TYR A 117 4.50 -12.43 6.81
C TYR A 117 4.59 -13.95 6.92
N GLU A 118 3.96 -14.68 6.01
CA GLU A 118 3.99 -16.14 5.95
C GLU A 118 5.41 -16.67 5.74
N ILE A 119 6.20 -16.04 4.88
CA ILE A 119 7.59 -16.41 4.63
C ILE A 119 8.44 -16.11 5.88
N GLY A 120 8.27 -14.91 6.47
CA GLY A 120 8.95 -14.53 7.71
C GLY A 120 8.67 -15.52 8.84
N ILE A 121 7.40 -15.90 9.03
CA ILE A 121 6.99 -16.92 10.02
C ILE A 121 7.64 -18.27 9.68
N GLY A 122 7.56 -18.70 8.41
CA GLY A 122 8.14 -19.96 7.93
C GLY A 122 9.65 -20.05 8.21
N LEU A 123 10.39 -18.98 7.95
CA LEU A 123 11.81 -18.89 8.28
C LEU A 123 12.06 -18.89 9.79
N SER A 124 11.31 -18.12 10.56
CA SER A 124 11.47 -18.04 12.02
C SER A 124 11.17 -19.36 12.73
N MET A 125 10.26 -20.16 12.16
CA MET A 125 9.89 -21.51 12.66
C MET A 125 10.76 -22.62 12.05
N LYS A 126 11.73 -22.29 11.19
CA LYS A 126 12.59 -23.25 10.48
C LYS A 126 11.84 -24.22 9.56
N LEU A 127 10.65 -23.86 9.09
CA LEU A 127 9.89 -24.62 8.08
C LEU A 127 10.56 -24.50 6.70
N VAL A 128 11.21 -23.36 6.46
CA VAL A 128 12.10 -23.11 5.34
C VAL A 128 13.47 -22.73 5.89
N ARG A 129 14.52 -23.15 5.23
CA ARG A 129 15.90 -22.73 5.51
C ARG A 129 16.39 -21.89 4.33
N LEU A 130 16.99 -20.76 4.63
CA LEU A 130 17.59 -19.86 3.64
C LEU A 130 19.04 -19.59 4.03
N GLU A 131 19.96 -19.96 3.15
CA GLU A 131 21.39 -19.78 3.40
C GLU A 131 21.87 -18.35 3.08
N VAL A 132 21.09 -17.61 2.30
CA VAL A 132 21.36 -16.22 1.90
C VAL A 132 20.63 -15.21 2.77
N PRO A 133 21.01 -13.92 2.75
CA PRO A 133 20.29 -12.86 3.48
C PRO A 133 18.82 -12.76 3.06
N PHE A 134 17.97 -12.52 4.05
CA PHE A 134 16.57 -12.19 3.86
C PHE A 134 16.30 -10.75 4.28
N VAL A 135 15.71 -9.98 3.40
CA VAL A 135 15.27 -8.61 3.65
C VAL A 135 13.76 -8.61 3.79
N MET A 136 13.24 -8.11 4.90
CA MET A 136 11.80 -7.93 5.10
C MET A 136 11.46 -6.45 5.11
N ILE A 137 10.52 -6.03 4.28
CA ILE A 137 10.05 -4.64 4.21
C ILE A 137 8.70 -4.55 4.94
N TYR A 138 8.56 -3.52 5.77
CA TYR A 138 7.35 -3.19 6.51
C TYR A 138 6.98 -1.73 6.28
N ASP A 139 5.71 -1.36 6.36
CA ASP A 139 5.23 0.02 6.38
C ASP A 139 4.34 0.34 7.58
N PHE A 140 4.04 -0.64 8.41
CA PHE A 140 3.44 -0.47 9.74
C PHE A 140 3.99 -1.50 10.72
N LEU A 141 3.78 -1.31 12.02
CA LEU A 141 4.21 -2.24 13.06
C LEU A 141 3.12 -2.47 14.10
N GLY A 142 2.73 -3.72 14.19
CA GLY A 142 1.77 -4.22 15.16
C GLY A 142 0.32 -3.89 14.79
N LEU A 143 -0.57 -4.75 15.21
CA LEU A 143 -2.02 -4.58 15.05
C LEU A 143 -2.63 -3.97 16.31
N ASP A 144 -3.78 -3.33 16.11
CA ASP A 144 -4.66 -2.83 17.18
C ASP A 144 -6.07 -3.35 16.96
N SER A 145 -6.75 -3.64 18.06
CA SER A 145 -8.20 -3.86 17.99
C SER A 145 -8.90 -2.53 17.80
N VAL A 146 -9.65 -2.41 16.73
CA VAL A 146 -10.49 -1.25 16.43
C VAL A 146 -11.92 -1.44 16.89
N THR A 147 -12.27 -2.63 17.37
CA THR A 147 -13.58 -2.96 17.95
C THR A 147 -13.48 -3.27 19.46
N LYS A 148 -14.63 -3.37 20.11
CA LYS A 148 -14.71 -3.78 21.54
C LYS A 148 -14.70 -5.30 21.71
N ASN A 149 -14.63 -6.09 20.63
CA ASN A 149 -14.71 -7.55 20.66
C ASN A 149 -13.51 -8.17 21.41
N PRO A 150 -13.70 -8.93 22.50
CA PRO A 150 -12.60 -9.52 23.25
C PRO A 150 -11.84 -10.59 22.45
N ILE A 151 -12.50 -11.29 21.52
CA ILE A 151 -11.85 -12.30 20.65
C ILE A 151 -10.89 -11.59 19.69
N GLU A 152 -11.28 -10.45 19.12
CA GLU A 152 -10.39 -9.64 18.30
C GLU A 152 -9.18 -9.16 19.08
N LYS A 153 -9.38 -8.66 20.29
CA LYS A 153 -8.28 -8.22 21.18
C LYS A 153 -7.29 -9.35 21.46
N LEU A 154 -7.78 -10.56 21.73
CA LEU A 154 -6.93 -11.73 21.93
C LEU A 154 -6.20 -12.13 20.66
N GLY A 155 -6.86 -12.07 19.50
CA GLY A 155 -6.26 -12.34 18.20
C GLY A 155 -5.13 -11.34 17.89
N VAL A 156 -5.38 -10.06 18.08
CA VAL A 156 -4.40 -8.96 17.92
C VAL A 156 -3.20 -9.18 18.85
N TYR A 157 -3.43 -9.47 20.13
CA TYR A 157 -2.36 -9.76 21.08
C TYR A 157 -1.50 -10.94 20.63
N THR A 158 -2.15 -12.03 20.22
CA THR A 158 -1.46 -13.24 19.74
C THR A 158 -0.60 -12.93 18.50
N TRP A 159 -1.14 -12.16 17.56
CA TRP A 159 -0.43 -11.75 16.36
C TRP A 159 0.78 -10.88 16.68
N ASN A 160 0.61 -9.86 17.52
CA ASN A 160 1.71 -8.99 17.94
C ASN A 160 2.82 -9.75 18.67
N ARG A 161 2.45 -10.78 19.47
CA ARG A 161 3.42 -11.67 20.11
C ARG A 161 4.19 -12.52 19.08
N ILE A 162 3.50 -13.04 18.07
CA ILE A 162 4.15 -13.76 16.96
C ILE A 162 5.10 -12.83 16.21
N TRP A 163 4.66 -11.63 15.87
CA TRP A 163 5.46 -10.62 15.19
C TRP A 163 6.76 -10.33 15.96
N ALA A 164 6.65 -9.92 17.22
CA ALA A 164 7.83 -9.62 18.05
C ALA A 164 8.79 -10.82 18.19
N LYS A 165 8.26 -12.05 18.22
CA LYS A 165 9.06 -13.27 18.28
C LYS A 165 9.76 -13.57 16.93
N CYS A 166 9.08 -13.35 15.81
CA CYS A 166 9.63 -13.55 14.48
C CYS A 166 10.76 -12.57 14.23
N ASP A 167 10.57 -11.28 14.45
CA ASP A 167 11.61 -10.25 14.27
C ASP A 167 12.82 -10.55 15.13
N ARG A 168 12.62 -10.89 16.42
CA ARG A 168 13.71 -11.26 17.30
C ARG A 168 14.52 -12.45 16.75
N LYS A 169 13.87 -13.43 16.14
CA LYS A 169 14.57 -14.61 15.60
C LYS A 169 15.26 -14.33 14.26
N LEU A 170 14.64 -13.54 13.42
CA LEU A 170 15.14 -13.27 12.07
C LEU A 170 16.14 -12.12 12.01
N LEU A 171 15.90 -11.07 12.80
CA LEU A 171 16.58 -9.79 12.67
C LEU A 171 17.59 -9.48 13.79
N SER A 172 17.78 -10.40 14.75
CA SER A 172 18.80 -10.21 15.81
C SER A 172 20.24 -10.41 15.34
N GLY A 173 20.44 -11.01 14.19
CA GLY A 173 21.76 -11.23 13.58
C GLY A 173 22.04 -10.24 12.46
N GLN A 174 23.30 -10.25 11.98
CA GLN A 174 23.72 -9.36 10.88
C GLN A 174 23.37 -9.92 9.47
N LYS A 175 22.87 -11.14 9.38
CA LYS A 175 22.56 -11.80 8.11
C LYS A 175 21.34 -11.22 7.43
N ASN A 176 20.28 -10.96 8.20
CA ASN A 176 18.99 -10.51 7.69
C ASN A 176 18.77 -9.03 7.99
N LEU A 177 17.91 -8.38 7.22
CA LEU A 177 17.64 -6.96 7.30
C LEU A 177 16.13 -6.70 7.38
N GLY A 178 15.70 -5.97 8.40
CA GLY A 178 14.37 -5.37 8.48
C GLY A 178 14.41 -3.93 7.96
N LEU A 179 13.58 -3.61 6.98
CA LEU A 179 13.40 -2.25 6.49
C LEU A 179 12.01 -1.74 6.89
N PHE A 180 11.94 -0.49 7.29
CA PHE A 180 10.67 0.20 7.52
C PHE A 180 10.51 1.32 6.49
N ALA A 181 9.50 1.21 5.63
CA ALA A 181 9.18 2.17 4.58
C ALA A 181 8.39 3.37 5.17
N GLY A 182 9.07 4.19 5.93
CA GLY A 182 8.52 5.32 6.66
C GLY A 182 9.52 5.86 7.67
N GLU A 183 9.01 6.64 8.60
CA GLU A 183 9.76 7.22 9.72
C GLU A 183 9.34 6.57 11.05
N LEU A 184 10.18 6.66 12.07
CA LEU A 184 9.90 6.09 13.39
C LEU A 184 8.58 6.64 13.97
N GLU A 185 8.30 7.89 13.73
CA GLU A 185 7.13 8.62 14.22
C GLU A 185 5.81 8.16 13.59
N ASP A 186 5.87 7.43 12.45
CA ASP A 186 4.70 6.77 11.86
C ASP A 186 4.22 5.58 12.69
N ILE A 187 5.10 5.04 13.52
CA ILE A 187 4.79 3.95 14.43
C ILE A 187 4.12 4.53 15.68
N PRO A 188 2.93 4.05 16.08
CA PRO A 188 2.26 4.49 17.30
C PRO A 188 3.14 4.32 18.53
N ASP A 189 3.18 5.38 19.38
CA ASP A 189 3.95 5.39 20.62
C ASP A 189 3.19 4.63 21.72
N LYS A 190 3.22 3.31 21.64
CA LYS A 190 2.56 2.39 22.57
C LYS A 190 3.12 0.98 22.48
N GLY A 191 2.86 0.15 23.49
CA GLY A 191 3.29 -1.25 23.50
C GLY A 191 2.60 -2.11 22.43
N LEU A 192 3.24 -3.20 22.04
CA LEU A 192 2.65 -4.26 21.21
C LEU A 192 1.57 -5.07 21.98
N GLY A 193 1.52 -4.95 23.31
CA GLY A 193 0.57 -5.60 24.17
C GLY A 193 1.14 -5.86 25.56
N PHE A 194 0.36 -6.49 26.43
CA PHE A 194 0.79 -6.82 27.81
C PHE A 194 2.05 -7.70 27.79
N LEU A 195 3.09 -7.30 28.52
CA LEU A 195 4.42 -7.95 28.57
C LEU A 195 5.12 -8.06 27.21
N LEU A 196 4.70 -7.30 26.20
CA LEU A 196 5.39 -7.16 24.93
C LEU A 196 6.14 -5.83 24.88
N PRO A 197 7.18 -5.68 24.04
CA PRO A 197 7.95 -4.46 23.94
C PRO A 197 7.11 -3.26 23.47
N ASP A 198 7.58 -2.05 23.76
CA ASP A 198 7.13 -0.85 23.09
C ASP A 198 7.43 -0.95 21.58
N ARG A 199 6.51 -0.41 20.74
CA ARG A 199 6.63 -0.53 19.29
C ARG A 199 7.82 0.22 18.74
N ARG A 200 8.03 1.46 19.20
CA ARG A 200 9.15 2.28 18.71
C ARG A 200 10.49 1.72 19.16
N ASP A 201 10.60 1.21 20.39
CA ASP A 201 11.83 0.57 20.87
C ASP A 201 12.11 -0.74 20.13
N HIS A 202 11.07 -1.52 19.84
CA HIS A 202 11.18 -2.69 19.00
C HIS A 202 11.66 -2.34 17.60
N ALA A 203 11.06 -1.32 16.98
CA ALA A 203 11.42 -0.86 15.65
C ALA A 203 12.86 -0.33 15.59
N ARG A 204 13.29 0.52 16.55
CA ARG A 204 14.69 1.00 16.63
C ARG A 204 15.70 -0.15 16.71
N LYS A 205 15.31 -1.24 17.36
CA LYS A 205 16.18 -2.39 17.54
C LYS A 205 16.31 -3.25 16.28
N TYR A 206 15.25 -3.43 15.53
CA TYR A 206 15.19 -4.43 14.48
C TYR A 206 15.09 -3.86 13.07
N TYR A 207 14.69 -2.59 12.89
CA TYR A 207 14.46 -2.01 11.58
C TYR A 207 15.42 -0.86 11.24
N LYS A 208 15.70 -0.73 9.94
CA LYS A 208 16.32 0.46 9.35
C LYS A 208 15.24 1.27 8.66
N PHE A 209 15.12 2.54 9.02
CA PHE A 209 14.12 3.45 8.48
C PHE A 209 14.61 4.04 7.16
N THR A 210 13.84 3.85 6.10
CA THR A 210 14.18 4.34 4.77
C THR A 210 13.66 5.75 4.48
N GLY A 211 12.63 6.19 5.21
CA GLY A 211 11.74 7.25 4.78
C GLY A 211 10.75 6.71 3.74
N TYR A 212 10.04 7.61 3.08
CA TYR A 212 8.96 7.21 2.19
C TYR A 212 9.45 6.82 0.80
N ILE A 213 8.81 5.80 0.23
CA ILE A 213 9.13 5.25 -1.07
C ILE A 213 8.02 5.63 -2.04
N LEU A 214 8.37 6.39 -3.07
CA LEU A 214 7.49 6.79 -4.16
C LEU A 214 8.03 6.26 -5.49
N PRO A 215 7.14 5.93 -6.46
CA PRO A 215 7.53 5.52 -7.81
C PRO A 215 7.94 6.69 -8.71
N PHE A 216 7.86 7.93 -8.23
CA PHE A 216 8.10 9.14 -8.97
C PHE A 216 8.80 10.20 -8.11
N ASN A 217 9.39 11.20 -8.76
CA ASN A 217 9.89 12.41 -8.11
C ASN A 217 8.79 13.49 -8.10
N PRO A 218 8.27 13.94 -6.93
CA PRO A 218 7.19 14.92 -6.86
C PRO A 218 7.51 16.25 -7.56
N ALA A 219 8.78 16.63 -7.64
CA ALA A 219 9.20 17.88 -8.31
C ALA A 219 8.88 17.90 -9.82
N GLU A 220 8.73 16.74 -10.45
CA GLU A 220 8.38 16.61 -11.87
C GLU A 220 6.89 16.83 -12.14
N TYR A 221 6.06 16.88 -11.07
CA TYR A 221 4.60 16.96 -11.12
C TYR A 221 4.03 18.28 -10.59
N THR A 222 4.83 19.35 -10.62
CA THR A 222 4.42 20.70 -10.18
C THR A 222 3.57 21.43 -11.24
N ASP A 223 3.83 21.22 -12.53
CA ASP A 223 3.06 21.81 -13.63
C ASP A 223 1.78 21.00 -13.92
N LYS A 224 0.71 21.40 -13.25
CA LYS A 224 -0.62 20.78 -13.40
C LYS A 224 -1.15 20.89 -14.84
N SER A 225 -0.92 22.00 -15.53
CA SER A 225 -1.43 22.22 -16.88
C SER A 225 -0.80 21.25 -17.88
N ARG A 226 0.52 21.05 -17.79
CA ARG A 226 1.24 20.07 -18.61
C ARG A 226 0.73 18.65 -18.38
N ILE A 227 0.49 18.27 -17.11
CA ILE A 227 0.00 16.94 -16.76
C ILE A 227 -1.42 16.74 -17.29
N ARG A 228 -2.30 17.74 -17.16
CA ARG A 228 -3.66 17.69 -17.70
C ARG A 228 -3.66 17.48 -19.22
N THR A 229 -2.84 18.25 -19.95
CA THR A 229 -2.71 18.08 -21.39
C THR A 229 -2.24 16.67 -21.76
N LYS A 230 -1.26 16.12 -21.04
CA LYS A 230 -0.76 14.75 -21.23
C LYS A 230 -1.87 13.70 -21.06
N LEU A 231 -2.76 13.90 -20.08
CA LEU A 231 -3.81 12.96 -19.72
C LEU A 231 -5.15 13.20 -20.43
N GLY A 232 -5.24 14.23 -21.27
CA GLY A 232 -6.46 14.60 -22.00
C GLY A 232 -7.51 15.32 -21.14
N TYR A 233 -7.11 15.88 -19.99
CA TYR A 233 -8.00 16.70 -19.15
C TYR A 233 -7.99 18.17 -19.60
N GLY A 234 -9.14 18.80 -19.48
CA GLY A 234 -9.31 20.23 -19.78
C GLY A 234 -8.93 21.15 -18.61
N ARG A 235 -9.47 22.39 -18.63
CA ARG A 235 -9.21 23.40 -17.59
C ARG A 235 -10.28 23.42 -16.51
N GLU A 236 -11.37 22.70 -16.69
CA GLU A 236 -12.48 22.58 -15.76
C GLU A 236 -12.03 22.03 -14.40
N PRO A 237 -12.76 22.32 -13.32
CA PRO A 237 -12.51 21.74 -12.01
C PRO A 237 -12.53 20.21 -12.07
N LEU A 238 -11.42 19.56 -11.71
CA LEU A 238 -11.22 18.11 -11.82
C LEU A 238 -11.19 17.45 -10.46
N VAL A 239 -12.14 16.51 -10.23
CA VAL A 239 -12.16 15.63 -9.05
C VAL A 239 -11.82 14.21 -9.50
N VAL A 240 -10.78 13.62 -8.91
CA VAL A 240 -10.37 12.24 -9.17
C VAL A 240 -10.68 11.38 -7.94
N CYS A 241 -11.50 10.36 -8.14
CA CYS A 241 -11.90 9.41 -7.09
C CYS A 241 -11.28 8.04 -7.35
N SER A 242 -10.68 7.41 -6.33
CA SER A 242 -10.10 6.07 -6.47
C SER A 242 -10.15 5.26 -5.17
N ILE A 243 -10.27 3.95 -5.32
CA ILE A 243 -10.25 2.97 -4.22
C ILE A 243 -8.97 2.13 -4.17
N GLY A 244 -8.03 2.39 -5.08
CA GLY A 244 -6.77 1.66 -5.14
C GLY A 244 -6.86 0.33 -5.89
N GLY A 245 -6.13 -0.68 -5.43
CA GLY A 245 -5.92 -1.94 -6.17
C GLY A 245 -6.84 -3.10 -5.80
N THR A 246 -7.77 -2.95 -4.85
CA THR A 246 -8.76 -3.97 -4.46
C THR A 246 -10.16 -3.56 -4.89
N SER A 247 -11.12 -4.48 -4.83
CA SER A 247 -12.54 -4.16 -5.05
C SER A 247 -13.24 -3.58 -3.80
N ILE A 248 -12.53 -3.53 -2.68
CA ILE A 248 -13.06 -2.97 -1.42
C ILE A 248 -13.15 -1.45 -1.57
N GLY A 249 -14.34 -0.90 -1.36
CA GLY A 249 -14.58 0.55 -1.48
C GLY A 249 -15.44 0.93 -2.68
N LYS A 250 -16.02 -0.03 -3.42
CA LYS A 250 -17.03 0.22 -4.44
C LYS A 250 -18.08 1.24 -3.98
N ASP A 251 -18.58 1.07 -2.74
CA ASP A 251 -19.59 1.95 -2.14
C ASP A 251 -19.14 3.43 -2.06
N LEU A 252 -17.83 3.70 -1.96
CA LEU A 252 -17.29 5.06 -1.98
C LEU A 252 -17.40 5.67 -3.38
N LEU A 253 -17.08 4.92 -4.44
CA LEU A 253 -17.23 5.40 -5.81
C LEU A 253 -18.70 5.68 -6.14
N GLU A 254 -19.61 4.80 -5.71
CA GLU A 254 -21.05 5.02 -5.88
C GLU A 254 -21.55 6.21 -5.06
N LEU A 255 -21.00 6.46 -3.88
CA LEU A 255 -21.29 7.67 -3.08
C LEU A 255 -20.84 8.93 -3.82
N CYS A 256 -19.65 8.92 -4.42
CA CYS A 256 -19.17 10.03 -5.28
C CYS A 256 -20.12 10.26 -6.46
N GLY A 257 -20.56 9.20 -7.14
CA GLY A 257 -21.53 9.29 -8.24
C GLY A 257 -22.87 9.90 -7.82
N ARG A 258 -23.37 9.54 -6.62
CA ARG A 258 -24.60 10.15 -6.07
C ARG A 258 -24.41 11.61 -5.64
N ALA A 259 -23.22 11.99 -5.19
CA ALA A 259 -22.92 13.38 -4.81
C ALA A 259 -22.72 14.29 -6.05
N TYR A 260 -22.32 13.73 -7.19
CA TYR A 260 -22.00 14.46 -8.40
C TYR A 260 -23.08 15.47 -8.84
N PRO A 261 -24.38 15.11 -9.02
CA PRO A 261 -25.41 16.06 -9.45
C PRO A 261 -25.64 17.18 -8.43
N ILE A 262 -25.37 16.93 -7.15
CA ILE A 262 -25.50 17.94 -6.10
C ILE A 262 -24.34 18.95 -6.21
N ILE A 263 -23.12 18.48 -6.44
CA ILE A 263 -21.94 19.32 -6.63
C ILE A 263 -22.10 20.15 -7.90
N LYS A 264 -22.58 19.53 -8.99
CA LYS A 264 -22.74 20.17 -10.29
C LYS A 264 -23.68 21.37 -10.28
N LYS A 265 -24.66 21.40 -9.38
CA LYS A 265 -25.52 22.59 -9.16
C LYS A 265 -24.73 23.83 -8.71
N LYS A 266 -23.60 23.66 -8.04
CA LYS A 266 -22.73 24.73 -7.54
C LYS A 266 -21.47 24.92 -8.36
N VAL A 267 -21.02 23.87 -9.06
CA VAL A 267 -19.85 23.82 -9.92
C VAL A 267 -20.27 23.24 -11.27
N PRO A 268 -20.91 24.01 -12.18
CA PRO A 268 -21.52 23.49 -13.41
C PRO A 268 -20.54 22.78 -14.34
N ASP A 269 -19.28 23.22 -14.38
CA ASP A 269 -18.25 22.66 -15.26
C ASP A 269 -17.44 21.55 -14.58
N LEU A 270 -17.92 20.99 -13.45
CA LEU A 270 -17.21 19.93 -12.74
C LEU A 270 -16.98 18.71 -13.63
N HIS A 271 -15.73 18.29 -13.74
CA HIS A 271 -15.34 16.98 -14.27
C HIS A 271 -15.00 16.04 -13.12
N MET A 272 -15.72 14.94 -13.00
CA MET A 272 -15.48 13.91 -11.99
C MET A 272 -15.11 12.59 -12.66
N VAL A 273 -13.97 12.03 -12.27
CA VAL A 273 -13.46 10.77 -12.81
C VAL A 273 -13.39 9.74 -11.66
N LEU A 274 -14.08 8.63 -11.81
CA LEU A 274 -14.05 7.49 -10.89
C LEU A 274 -13.11 6.42 -11.45
N ILE A 275 -12.09 6.05 -10.69
CA ILE A 275 -11.10 5.05 -11.08
C ILE A 275 -11.28 3.79 -10.23
N CYS A 276 -11.75 2.72 -10.87
CA CYS A 276 -12.11 1.45 -10.23
C CYS A 276 -10.91 0.62 -9.80
N GLY A 277 -9.76 0.80 -10.48
CA GLY A 277 -8.62 -0.10 -10.32
C GLY A 277 -8.80 -1.45 -11.03
N PRO A 278 -7.87 -2.40 -10.84
CA PRO A 278 -7.81 -3.62 -11.66
C PRO A 278 -8.79 -4.72 -11.25
N ARG A 279 -9.44 -4.61 -10.11
CA ARG A 279 -10.27 -5.68 -9.53
C ARG A 279 -11.77 -5.36 -9.45
N LEU A 280 -12.17 -4.16 -9.85
CA LEU A 280 -13.57 -3.75 -9.91
C LEU A 280 -13.97 -3.46 -11.36
N ALA A 281 -14.94 -4.22 -11.88
CA ALA A 281 -15.45 -4.00 -13.21
C ALA A 281 -16.22 -2.67 -13.29
N VAL A 282 -15.96 -1.88 -14.33
CA VAL A 282 -16.56 -0.56 -14.56
C VAL A 282 -18.09 -0.68 -14.60
N GLU A 283 -18.62 -1.71 -15.26
CA GLU A 283 -20.03 -1.98 -15.45
C GLU A 283 -20.75 -2.33 -14.13
N SER A 284 -20.00 -2.65 -13.09
CA SER A 284 -20.56 -2.96 -11.78
C SER A 284 -20.97 -1.72 -10.99
N LEU A 285 -20.48 -0.52 -11.36
CA LEU A 285 -20.82 0.73 -10.69
C LEU A 285 -22.18 1.25 -11.13
N LYS A 286 -22.98 1.68 -10.15
CA LYS A 286 -24.28 2.32 -10.37
C LYS A 286 -24.13 3.83 -10.26
N VAL A 287 -23.76 4.48 -11.36
CA VAL A 287 -23.54 5.93 -11.43
C VAL A 287 -24.23 6.50 -12.67
N LEU A 288 -24.39 7.83 -12.72
CA LEU A 288 -24.95 8.53 -13.87
C LEU A 288 -23.98 8.49 -15.07
N GLU A 289 -24.50 8.47 -16.29
CA GLU A 289 -23.71 8.45 -17.53
C GLU A 289 -22.78 9.65 -17.68
N GLU A 290 -23.12 10.78 -17.07
CA GLU A 290 -22.32 12.00 -17.08
C GLU A 290 -21.04 11.92 -16.22
N VAL A 291 -20.91 10.90 -15.37
CA VAL A 291 -19.73 10.65 -14.54
C VAL A 291 -18.76 9.77 -15.32
N GLU A 292 -17.56 10.27 -15.57
CA GLU A 292 -16.55 9.47 -16.24
C GLU A 292 -16.07 8.33 -15.33
N VAL A 293 -16.13 7.10 -15.82
CA VAL A 293 -15.66 5.91 -15.09
C VAL A 293 -14.55 5.24 -15.88
N ARG A 294 -13.42 5.01 -15.20
CA ARG A 294 -12.26 4.29 -15.74
C ARG A 294 -11.99 3.04 -14.92
N GLY A 295 -11.54 1.98 -15.56
CA GLY A 295 -11.05 0.79 -14.91
C GLY A 295 -9.68 1.03 -14.26
N TYR A 296 -8.74 0.14 -14.52
CA TYR A 296 -7.33 0.35 -14.16
C TYR A 296 -6.71 1.47 -15.01
N VAL A 297 -5.97 2.35 -14.35
CA VAL A 297 -5.15 3.35 -15.01
C VAL A 297 -3.69 3.17 -14.59
N ARG A 298 -2.79 3.27 -15.56
CA ARG A 298 -1.36 3.29 -15.27
C ARG A 298 -0.98 4.61 -14.60
N ALA A 299 -0.03 4.56 -13.67
CA ALA A 299 0.49 5.77 -12.99
C ALA A 299 -0.63 6.66 -12.39
N LEU A 300 -1.49 6.08 -11.56
CA LEU A 300 -2.62 6.78 -10.91
C LEU A 300 -2.20 8.11 -10.27
N TYR A 301 -0.98 8.21 -9.77
CA TYR A 301 -0.44 9.46 -9.20
C TYR A 301 -0.38 10.63 -10.22
N GLU A 302 -0.31 10.38 -11.53
CA GLU A 302 -0.39 11.44 -12.55
C GLU A 302 -1.80 12.04 -12.61
N HIS A 303 -2.83 11.21 -12.47
CA HIS A 303 -4.22 11.68 -12.37
C HIS A 303 -4.44 12.52 -11.11
N PHE A 304 -3.84 12.10 -9.99
CA PHE A 304 -3.84 12.90 -8.77
C PHE A 304 -3.10 14.22 -8.93
N ALA A 305 -1.94 14.22 -9.59
CA ALA A 305 -1.19 15.45 -9.87
C ALA A 305 -1.97 16.43 -10.76
N ALA A 306 -2.85 15.94 -11.64
CA ALA A 306 -3.74 16.74 -12.48
C ALA A 306 -4.97 17.29 -11.74
N SER A 307 -5.38 16.66 -10.61
CA SER A 307 -6.65 16.96 -9.95
C SER A 307 -6.63 18.27 -9.15
N ASP A 308 -7.81 18.85 -8.94
CA ASP A 308 -8.07 19.94 -8.01
C ASP A 308 -8.50 19.42 -6.63
N LEU A 309 -9.01 18.19 -6.59
CA LEU A 309 -9.32 17.46 -5.37
C LEU A 309 -9.27 15.97 -5.68
N ALA A 310 -8.69 15.18 -4.78
CA ALA A 310 -8.82 13.73 -4.83
C ALA A 310 -9.78 13.24 -3.74
N ILE A 311 -10.53 12.17 -4.03
CA ILE A 311 -11.34 11.43 -3.06
C ILE A 311 -10.85 9.99 -3.08
N VAL A 312 -10.31 9.54 -1.95
CA VAL A 312 -9.64 8.23 -1.92
C VAL A 312 -10.02 7.41 -0.70
N GLN A 313 -9.86 6.11 -0.82
CA GLN A 313 -9.79 5.23 0.34
C GLN A 313 -8.52 5.54 1.16
N GLY A 314 -8.49 5.21 2.42
CA GLY A 314 -7.35 5.47 3.31
C GLY A 314 -6.15 4.55 3.10
N GLY A 315 -5.85 4.15 1.86
CA GLY A 315 -4.71 3.30 1.54
C GLY A 315 -3.36 4.01 1.75
N GLY A 316 -2.37 3.27 2.27
CA GLY A 316 -1.06 3.80 2.66
C GLY A 316 -0.32 4.51 1.53
N THR A 317 -0.20 3.86 0.37
CA THR A 317 0.52 4.38 -0.80
C THR A 317 -0.18 5.58 -1.43
N THR A 318 -1.48 5.47 -1.72
CA THR A 318 -2.26 6.53 -2.39
C THR A 318 -2.26 7.84 -1.58
N THR A 319 -2.46 7.75 -0.26
CA THR A 319 -2.45 8.93 0.60
C THR A 319 -1.06 9.55 0.73
N LEU A 320 -0.01 8.73 0.66
CA LEU A 320 1.38 9.20 0.63
C LEU A 320 1.70 9.94 -0.67
N GLU A 321 1.28 9.41 -1.81
CA GLU A 321 1.42 10.06 -3.12
C GLU A 321 0.76 11.44 -3.15
N LEU A 322 -0.49 11.55 -2.67
CA LEU A 322 -1.22 12.80 -2.57
C LEU A 322 -0.56 13.81 -1.63
N THR A 323 -0.01 13.35 -0.51
CA THR A 323 0.75 14.19 0.42
C THR A 323 2.00 14.75 -0.25
N ALA A 324 2.77 13.91 -0.96
CA ALA A 324 3.97 14.30 -1.66
C ALA A 324 3.69 15.26 -2.83
N LEU A 325 2.62 15.03 -3.56
CA LEU A 325 2.14 15.89 -4.66
C LEU A 325 1.54 17.21 -4.18
N ARG A 326 1.32 17.37 -2.87
CA ARG A 326 0.65 18.54 -2.27
C ARG A 326 -0.69 18.83 -2.94
N ARG A 327 -1.52 17.81 -3.11
CA ARG A 327 -2.88 17.95 -3.62
C ARG A 327 -3.89 17.88 -2.47
N PRO A 328 -4.96 18.70 -2.49
CA PRO A 328 -6.04 18.54 -1.50
C PRO A 328 -6.73 17.19 -1.72
N PHE A 329 -7.06 16.50 -0.62
CA PHE A 329 -7.78 15.24 -0.72
C PHE A 329 -8.65 14.95 0.50
N LEU A 330 -9.75 14.25 0.22
CA LEU A 330 -10.60 13.61 1.22
C LEU A 330 -10.22 12.13 1.27
N TYR A 331 -9.99 11.59 2.47
CA TYR A 331 -9.71 10.17 2.59
C TYR A 331 -10.69 9.48 3.55
N PHE A 332 -11.11 8.29 3.13
CA PHE A 332 -12.08 7.45 3.80
C PHE A 332 -11.40 6.17 4.27
N PRO A 333 -10.86 6.12 5.50
CA PRO A 333 -10.29 4.88 6.00
C PRO A 333 -11.40 3.84 6.18
N LEU A 334 -11.13 2.59 5.77
CA LEU A 334 -12.06 1.48 5.95
C LEU A 334 -12.40 1.31 7.43
N ALA A 335 -13.67 1.11 7.72
CA ALA A 335 -14.11 0.72 9.06
C ALA A 335 -13.45 -0.61 9.45
N ASP A 336 -13.12 -0.75 10.73
CA ASP A 336 -12.50 -1.95 11.32
C ASP A 336 -11.14 -2.36 10.70
N HIS A 337 -10.48 -1.44 9.96
CA HIS A 337 -9.16 -1.67 9.38
C HIS A 337 -8.07 -0.91 10.16
N CYS A 338 -7.35 -1.64 10.99
CA CYS A 338 -6.35 -1.10 11.91
C CYS A 338 -5.28 -0.23 11.21
N GLU A 339 -4.69 -0.71 10.13
CA GLU A 339 -3.67 0.02 9.38
C GLU A 339 -4.17 1.40 8.93
N GLN A 340 -5.34 1.46 8.27
CA GLN A 340 -5.88 2.72 7.76
C GLN A 340 -6.36 3.65 8.86
N GLN A 341 -7.02 3.10 9.91
CA GLN A 341 -7.59 3.89 11.00
C GLN A 341 -6.54 4.47 11.95
N ILE A 342 -5.42 3.80 12.12
CA ILE A 342 -4.41 4.12 13.14
C ILE A 342 -3.10 4.55 12.49
N HIS A 343 -2.47 3.69 11.68
CA HIS A 343 -1.14 3.96 11.12
C HIS A 343 -1.19 5.04 10.03
N VAL A 344 -2.02 4.84 9.01
CA VAL A 344 -2.16 5.82 7.91
C VAL A 344 -2.76 7.12 8.43
N ALA A 345 -3.84 7.06 9.21
CA ALA A 345 -4.45 8.26 9.77
C ALA A 345 -3.51 9.02 10.72
N GLY A 346 -2.70 8.31 11.51
CA GLY A 346 -1.66 8.90 12.37
C GLY A 346 -0.58 9.62 11.58
N ARG A 347 -0.08 8.98 10.51
CA ARG A 347 0.87 9.59 9.57
C ARG A 347 0.30 10.85 8.92
N LEU A 348 -0.93 10.80 8.41
CA LEU A 348 -1.59 11.96 7.79
C LEU A 348 -1.81 13.10 8.79
N ALA A 349 -2.19 12.80 10.02
CA ALA A 349 -2.33 13.80 11.08
C ALA A 349 -0.99 14.48 11.39
N ARG A 350 0.11 13.71 11.46
CA ARG A 350 1.46 14.23 11.69
C ARG A 350 1.91 15.17 10.55
N HIS A 351 1.60 14.82 9.31
CA HIS A 351 1.92 15.65 8.14
C HIS A 351 0.84 16.70 7.81
N GLN A 352 -0.21 16.83 8.64
CA GLN A 352 -1.33 17.75 8.41
C GLN A 352 -1.95 17.58 7.02
N ALA A 353 -1.95 16.35 6.49
CA ALA A 353 -2.33 16.05 5.11
C ALA A 353 -3.71 15.41 5.02
N GLY A 354 -4.48 15.89 4.05
CA GLY A 354 -5.81 15.39 3.74
C GLY A 354 -6.87 15.68 4.80
N VAL A 355 -8.11 15.41 4.47
CA VAL A 355 -9.26 15.55 5.37
C VAL A 355 -9.85 14.16 5.61
N LYS A 356 -9.80 13.67 6.85
CA LYS A 356 -10.43 12.41 7.24
C LYS A 356 -11.95 12.51 7.18
N VAL A 357 -12.58 11.55 6.53
CA VAL A 357 -14.04 11.46 6.43
C VAL A 357 -14.50 10.07 6.86
N VAL A 358 -15.56 10.01 7.64
CA VAL A 358 -16.14 8.75 8.12
C VAL A 358 -17.27 8.33 7.19
N TYR A 359 -17.10 7.22 6.47
CA TYR A 359 -18.04 6.76 5.46
C TYR A 359 -19.47 6.60 6.00
N SER A 360 -19.65 5.95 7.15
CA SER A 360 -20.97 5.71 7.75
C SER A 360 -21.73 6.96 8.19
N GLN A 361 -21.05 8.11 8.25
CA GLN A 361 -21.62 9.40 8.62
C GLN A 361 -21.75 10.37 7.43
N THR A 362 -21.52 9.86 6.20
CA THR A 362 -21.44 10.71 5.02
C THR A 362 -22.53 10.38 4.03
N THR A 363 -23.50 11.28 3.88
CA THR A 363 -24.50 11.25 2.81
C THR A 363 -23.97 11.91 1.55
N PRO A 364 -24.64 11.76 0.38
CA PRO A 364 -24.26 12.50 -0.83
C PRO A 364 -24.20 14.01 -0.64
N GLU A 365 -25.09 14.59 0.16
CA GLU A 365 -25.15 16.01 0.47
C GLU A 365 -23.91 16.45 1.28
N ILE A 366 -23.58 15.69 2.35
CA ILE A 366 -22.40 15.96 3.18
C ILE A 366 -21.11 15.81 2.35
N LEU A 367 -21.04 14.81 1.46
CA LEU A 367 -19.89 14.67 0.55
C LEU A 367 -19.81 15.87 -0.38
N ALA A 368 -20.93 16.30 -0.97
CA ALA A 368 -20.97 17.44 -1.87
C ALA A 368 -20.47 18.73 -1.18
N GLU A 369 -20.91 19.00 0.04
CA GLU A 369 -20.43 20.14 0.85
C GLU A 369 -18.91 20.06 1.06
N LYS A 370 -18.39 18.89 1.45
CA LYS A 370 -16.96 18.69 1.67
C LYS A 370 -16.14 18.86 0.38
N VAL A 371 -16.66 18.37 -0.76
CA VAL A 371 -16.01 18.56 -2.07
C VAL A 371 -15.95 20.04 -2.41
N ILE A 372 -17.06 20.76 -2.34
CA ILE A 372 -17.11 22.19 -2.65
C ILE A 372 -16.16 22.99 -1.76
N ALA A 373 -16.10 22.67 -0.47
CA ALA A 373 -15.24 23.36 0.50
C ALA A 373 -13.74 23.10 0.30
N ASN A 374 -13.34 22.01 -0.39
CA ASN A 374 -11.95 21.63 -0.56
C ASN A 374 -11.47 21.67 -2.02
N LEU A 375 -12.36 21.85 -2.97
CA LEU A 375 -12.04 21.88 -4.39
C LEU A 375 -11.10 23.06 -4.72
N GLY A 376 -9.94 22.77 -5.28
CA GLY A 376 -8.94 23.77 -5.64
C GLY A 376 -8.27 24.47 -4.46
N ARG A 377 -8.50 24.01 -3.23
CA ARG A 377 -7.88 24.58 -2.03
C ARG A 377 -6.36 24.46 -2.09
N GLU A 378 -5.65 25.53 -1.87
CA GLU A 378 -4.20 25.47 -1.63
C GLU A 378 -3.91 24.75 -0.31
N VAL A 379 -2.98 23.80 -0.36
CA VAL A 379 -2.55 23.04 0.81
C VAL A 379 -1.06 23.27 1.05
N ASN A 380 -0.70 23.36 2.31
CA ASN A 380 0.69 23.55 2.74
C ASN A 380 1.14 22.39 3.62
N TYR A 381 1.12 21.18 3.06
CA TYR A 381 1.65 20.02 3.75
C TYR A 381 3.17 20.16 3.96
N PRO A 382 3.70 19.85 5.16
CA PRO A 382 5.15 19.81 5.36
C PRO A 382 5.83 18.89 4.34
N PRO A 383 7.05 19.23 3.89
CA PRO A 383 7.82 18.33 3.03
C PRO A 383 8.05 16.98 3.70
N ILE A 384 7.93 15.91 2.93
CA ILE A 384 8.21 14.56 3.38
C ILE A 384 9.47 14.00 2.72
N PRO A 385 10.28 13.17 3.43
CA PRO A 385 11.46 12.56 2.82
C PRO A 385 11.05 11.49 1.81
N VAL A 386 11.35 11.71 0.52
CA VAL A 386 10.93 10.83 -0.59
C VAL A 386 12.09 10.03 -1.22
N ASN A 387 13.22 9.96 -0.56
CA ASN A 387 14.40 9.23 -1.02
C ASN A 387 14.48 7.79 -0.50
N GLY A 388 13.36 7.24 -0.03
CA GLY A 388 13.30 5.93 0.62
C GLY A 388 13.75 4.79 -0.28
N ALA A 389 13.39 4.82 -1.56
CA ALA A 389 13.82 3.80 -2.52
C ALA A 389 15.35 3.74 -2.67
N GLN A 390 16.01 4.90 -2.72
CA GLN A 390 17.46 4.99 -2.80
C GLN A 390 18.11 4.46 -1.53
N LYS A 391 17.62 4.84 -0.35
CA LYS A 391 18.14 4.34 0.93
C LYS A 391 17.94 2.83 1.09
N ALA A 392 16.76 2.32 0.73
CA ALA A 392 16.49 0.88 0.74
C ALA A 392 17.48 0.14 -0.16
N ALA A 393 17.67 0.61 -1.39
CA ALA A 393 18.62 0.01 -2.32
C ALA A 393 20.06 0.05 -1.80
N GLN A 394 20.50 1.13 -1.16
CA GLN A 394 21.83 1.24 -0.53
C GLN A 394 22.02 0.21 0.59
N LEU A 395 21.01 0.00 1.43
CA LEU A 395 21.08 -0.99 2.51
C LEU A 395 21.07 -2.42 1.98
N ILE A 396 20.27 -2.70 0.95
CA ILE A 396 20.19 -4.03 0.32
C ILE A 396 21.48 -4.36 -0.44
N SER A 397 22.06 -3.40 -1.17
CA SER A 397 23.28 -3.62 -1.94
C SER A 397 24.50 -4.01 -1.09
N GLN A 398 24.49 -3.67 0.20
CA GLN A 398 25.55 -4.10 1.15
C GLN A 398 25.49 -5.61 1.47
N LEU A 399 24.40 -6.28 1.10
CA LEU A 399 24.21 -7.72 1.30
C LEU A 399 24.60 -8.55 0.06
N LEU A 400 24.84 -7.91 -1.08
CA LEU A 400 25.24 -8.52 -2.37
C LEU A 400 26.75 -8.70 -2.47
#